data_a4acc70c1181f1eae03582adeaa928ff
#
_entry.id   a4acc70c1181f1eae03582adeaa928ff
#
_cell.length_a   1.000
_cell.length_b   1.000
_cell.length_c   1.000
_cell.angle_alpha   90.00
_cell.angle_beta   90.00
_cell.angle_gamma   90.00
#
_symmetry.space_group_name_H-M   'P 1'
#
loop_
_entity.id
_entity.type
_entity.pdbx_description
1 polymer ?
#
loop_
_entity_poly.entity_id
_entity_poly.type
_entity_poly.pdbx_seq_one_letter_code
_entity_poly.pdbx_strand_id
1 'polypeptide(L)'
;MKYAIIAAGEGSRLASEGITRPKPMVPLCGTPLIERMIKIFAANNAESISIVINSKQPETLALLRILQKEYPINIIVKDTPSSMHSLHAMSQYLRGGKFCLTTVDTVFDEQDFARYIEQFQASLSHGMMAVTEYIDDEKPLYIQVDDTMHITDFLDMPPKQPKYISGGIYGLSDKALDVLEECIAAQQSRMRNFQRSLIANGLDITACPFGKIIDIDHAEDIKKAELFVTNR
;
A
#
# COMPACT_ATOMS: atom_id res chain seq x y z
N MET A 1 1.18 -9.17 -13.32
CA MET A 1 0.11 -8.66 -12.43
C MET A 1 0.06 -7.15 -12.49
N LYS A 2 -1.11 -6.52 -12.26
CA LYS A 2 -1.24 -5.07 -12.15
C LYS A 2 -0.87 -4.60 -10.75
N TYR A 3 -0.24 -3.42 -10.67
CA TYR A 3 0.16 -2.81 -9.40
C TYR A 3 -0.40 -1.40 -9.28
N ALA A 4 -0.60 -0.95 -8.03
CA ALA A 4 -1.07 0.39 -7.72
C ALA A 4 -0.27 0.99 -6.57
N ILE A 5 0.08 2.29 -6.69
CA ILE A 5 0.78 3.05 -5.65
C ILE A 5 -0.07 4.28 -5.28
N ILE A 6 -0.43 4.38 -4.01
CA ILE A 6 -1.02 5.60 -3.45
C ILE A 6 0.12 6.53 -3.02
N ALA A 7 0.26 7.64 -3.73
CA ALA A 7 1.30 8.64 -3.49
C ALA A 7 0.73 10.07 -3.42
N ALA A 8 -0.59 10.23 -3.26
CA ALA A 8 -1.29 11.52 -3.21
C ALA A 8 -1.31 12.17 -1.82
N GLY A 9 -0.72 11.55 -0.80
CA GLY A 9 -0.63 12.10 0.54
C GLY A 9 0.22 13.39 0.60
N GLU A 10 -0.15 14.32 1.47
CA GLU A 10 0.58 15.60 1.61
C GLU A 10 1.90 15.47 2.37
N GLY A 11 2.11 14.41 3.15
CA GLY A 11 3.33 14.22 3.95
C GLY A 11 3.52 15.30 5.04
N SER A 12 2.43 15.80 5.61
CA SER A 12 2.44 16.94 6.53
C SER A 12 3.30 16.74 7.78
N ARG A 13 3.40 15.50 8.29
CA ARG A 13 4.27 15.18 9.45
C ARG A 13 5.74 15.39 9.11
N LEU A 14 6.22 14.80 8.02
CA LEU A 14 7.60 14.98 7.53
C LEU A 14 7.90 16.46 7.25
N ALA A 15 6.95 17.20 6.66
CA ALA A 15 7.09 18.63 6.41
C ALA A 15 7.23 19.43 7.70
N SER A 16 6.47 19.09 8.76
CA SER A 16 6.58 19.75 10.09
C SER A 16 7.91 19.46 10.78
N GLU A 17 8.61 18.39 10.41
CA GLU A 17 9.93 18.00 10.90
C GLU A 17 11.09 18.50 10.02
N GLY A 18 10.80 19.41 9.07
CA GLY A 18 11.80 20.05 8.20
C GLY A 18 12.13 19.32 6.91
N ILE A 19 11.44 18.22 6.58
CA ILE A 19 11.57 17.52 5.30
C ILE A 19 10.60 18.15 4.30
N THR A 20 11.11 19.07 3.49
CA THR A 20 10.31 19.87 2.54
C THR A 20 9.97 19.16 1.24
N ARG A 21 10.64 18.06 0.93
CA ARG A 21 10.36 17.27 -0.28
C ARG A 21 9.03 16.54 -0.17
N PRO A 22 8.27 16.40 -1.27
CA PRO A 22 7.10 15.53 -1.30
C PRO A 22 7.46 14.11 -0.83
N LYS A 23 6.59 13.48 -0.06
CA LYS A 23 6.84 12.13 0.51
C LYS A 23 7.33 11.11 -0.52
N PRO A 24 6.79 11.02 -1.75
CA PRO A 24 7.29 10.11 -2.78
C PRO A 24 8.74 10.38 -3.21
N MET A 25 9.23 11.62 -3.00
CA MET A 25 10.57 12.06 -3.37
C MET A 25 11.58 11.95 -2.23
N VAL A 26 11.16 11.53 -1.04
CA VAL A 26 12.06 11.28 0.10
C VAL A 26 13.02 10.16 -0.29
N PRO A 27 14.37 10.39 -0.17
CA PRO A 27 15.34 9.36 -0.51
C PRO A 27 15.44 8.33 0.61
N LEU A 28 15.49 7.07 0.23
CA LEU A 28 15.88 5.94 1.07
C LEU A 28 17.15 5.32 0.46
N CYS A 29 18.27 5.35 1.17
CA CYS A 29 19.58 4.95 0.64
C CYS A 29 19.88 5.61 -0.72
N GLY A 30 19.55 6.89 -0.87
CA GLY A 30 19.81 7.68 -2.08
C GLY A 30 18.78 7.53 -3.21
N THR A 31 17.81 6.61 -3.12
CA THR A 31 16.77 6.40 -4.14
C THR A 31 15.42 6.94 -3.65
N PRO A 32 14.69 7.75 -4.41
CA PRO A 32 13.34 8.19 -4.06
C PRO A 32 12.39 7.01 -3.77
N LEU A 33 11.53 7.13 -2.74
CA LEU A 33 10.59 6.07 -2.36
C LEU A 33 9.74 5.58 -3.54
N ILE A 34 9.25 6.51 -4.36
CA ILE A 34 8.44 6.16 -5.53
C ILE A 34 9.22 5.36 -6.58
N GLU A 35 10.48 5.73 -6.84
CA GLU A 35 11.34 5.02 -7.78
C GLU A 35 11.68 3.62 -7.25
N ARG A 36 11.99 3.51 -5.95
CA ARG A 36 12.24 2.22 -5.29
C ARG A 36 11.03 1.29 -5.47
N MET A 37 9.82 1.77 -5.20
CA MET A 37 8.60 0.97 -5.31
C MET A 37 8.34 0.51 -6.75
N ILE A 38 8.55 1.40 -7.75
CA ILE A 38 8.42 1.05 -9.17
C ILE A 38 9.39 -0.07 -9.56
N LYS A 39 10.65 0.01 -9.11
CA LYS A 39 11.67 -1.03 -9.37
C LYS A 39 11.28 -2.38 -8.75
N ILE A 40 10.78 -2.38 -7.52
CA ILE A 40 10.29 -3.60 -6.86
C ILE A 40 9.14 -4.22 -7.66
N PHE A 41 8.18 -3.43 -8.10
CA PHE A 41 7.05 -3.95 -8.89
C PHE A 41 7.49 -4.45 -10.26
N ALA A 42 8.41 -3.76 -10.92
CA ALA A 42 9.00 -4.22 -12.18
C ALA A 42 9.73 -5.56 -12.02
N ALA A 43 10.51 -5.73 -10.96
CA ALA A 43 11.17 -6.99 -10.62
C ALA A 43 10.19 -8.13 -10.34
N ASN A 44 8.94 -7.81 -9.96
CA ASN A 44 7.85 -8.76 -9.73
C ASN A 44 6.86 -8.83 -10.91
N ASN A 45 7.35 -8.70 -12.14
CA ASN A 45 6.61 -8.89 -13.38
C ASN A 45 5.37 -7.99 -13.49
N ALA A 46 5.54 -6.68 -13.29
CA ALA A 46 4.48 -5.72 -13.46
C ALA A 46 3.98 -5.65 -14.91
N GLU A 47 2.71 -5.97 -15.13
CA GLU A 47 1.98 -5.72 -16.38
C GLU A 47 1.72 -4.22 -16.55
N SER A 48 1.32 -3.57 -15.46
CA SER A 48 1.16 -2.11 -15.38
C SER A 48 1.30 -1.65 -13.93
N ILE A 49 1.72 -0.39 -13.75
CA ILE A 49 1.88 0.27 -12.45
C ILE A 49 1.05 1.56 -12.49
N SER A 50 -0.08 1.59 -11.82
CA SER A 50 -0.93 2.78 -11.70
C SER A 50 -0.55 3.57 -10.47
N ILE A 51 -0.25 4.86 -10.65
CA ILE A 51 0.26 5.72 -9.57
C ILE A 51 -0.61 6.97 -9.48
N VAL A 52 -1.19 7.21 -8.30
CA VAL A 52 -1.91 8.45 -8.01
C VAL A 52 -1.05 9.39 -7.18
N ILE A 53 -0.88 10.61 -7.68
CA ILE A 53 -0.21 11.72 -7.00
C ILE A 53 -1.18 12.91 -6.90
N ASN A 54 -0.96 13.83 -5.96
CA ASN A 54 -1.72 15.07 -5.90
C ASN A 54 -1.15 16.16 -6.84
N SER A 55 -1.94 17.19 -7.09
CA SER A 55 -1.60 18.29 -8.01
C SER A 55 -0.42 19.16 -7.53
N LYS A 56 -0.09 19.11 -6.23
CA LYS A 56 0.97 19.91 -5.61
C LYS A 56 2.37 19.25 -5.67
N GLN A 57 2.54 18.18 -6.45
CA GLN A 57 3.78 17.39 -6.52
C GLN A 57 4.44 17.44 -7.91
N PRO A 58 4.83 18.62 -8.43
CA PRO A 58 5.41 18.74 -9.78
C PRO A 58 6.73 17.98 -9.94
N GLU A 59 7.56 17.90 -8.89
CA GLU A 59 8.81 17.15 -8.90
C GLU A 59 8.56 15.64 -9.04
N THR A 60 7.59 15.10 -8.31
CA THR A 60 7.18 13.70 -8.42
C THR A 60 6.67 13.41 -9.84
N LEU A 61 5.84 14.29 -10.39
CA LEU A 61 5.33 14.16 -11.76
C LEU A 61 6.46 14.14 -12.79
N ALA A 62 7.45 15.02 -12.64
CA ALA A 62 8.60 15.09 -13.55
C ALA A 62 9.41 13.79 -13.53
N LEU A 63 9.70 13.24 -12.34
CA LEU A 63 10.37 11.94 -12.18
C LEU A 63 9.55 10.81 -12.81
N LEU A 64 8.24 10.74 -12.52
CA LEU A 64 7.37 9.69 -13.06
C LEU A 64 7.33 9.71 -14.60
N ARG A 65 7.35 10.87 -15.23
CA ARG A 65 7.42 10.98 -16.70
C ARG A 65 8.74 10.46 -17.28
N ILE A 66 9.84 10.57 -16.54
CA ILE A 66 11.12 9.97 -16.93
C ILE A 66 11.02 8.46 -16.83
N LEU A 67 10.57 7.93 -15.68
CA LEU A 67 10.45 6.50 -15.41
C LEU A 67 9.41 5.82 -16.32
N GLN A 68 8.36 6.52 -16.76
CA GLN A 68 7.36 6.01 -17.70
C GLN A 68 7.93 5.60 -19.05
N LYS A 69 9.14 6.07 -19.41
CA LYS A 69 9.83 5.66 -20.66
C LYS A 69 10.40 4.24 -20.55
N GLU A 70 10.63 3.74 -19.33
CA GLU A 70 11.27 2.45 -19.04
C GLU A 70 10.29 1.45 -18.43
N TYR A 71 9.27 1.93 -17.72
CA TYR A 71 8.31 1.11 -16.97
C TYR A 71 6.88 1.35 -17.45
N PRO A 72 5.98 0.34 -17.37
CA PRO A 72 4.59 0.45 -17.82
C PRO A 72 3.72 1.24 -16.80
N ILE A 73 3.97 2.54 -16.68
CA ILE A 73 3.36 3.40 -15.67
C ILE A 73 2.13 4.14 -16.22
N ASN A 74 1.02 4.10 -15.47
CA ASN A 74 -0.14 4.98 -15.64
C ASN A 74 -0.09 6.06 -14.55
N ILE A 75 0.08 7.32 -14.94
CA ILE A 75 0.16 8.44 -14.00
C ILE A 75 -1.21 9.09 -13.87
N ILE A 76 -1.73 9.16 -12.64
CA ILE A 76 -3.00 9.82 -12.31
C ILE A 76 -2.70 11.00 -11.40
N VAL A 77 -2.96 12.23 -11.87
CA VAL A 77 -2.82 13.45 -11.06
C VAL A 77 -4.21 13.80 -10.56
N LYS A 78 -4.46 13.60 -9.27
CA LYS A 78 -5.78 13.85 -8.66
C LYS A 78 -5.66 14.11 -7.17
N ASP A 79 -6.25 15.22 -6.72
CA ASP A 79 -6.42 15.50 -5.31
C ASP A 79 -7.57 14.66 -4.78
N THR A 80 -7.30 13.86 -3.78
CA THR A 80 -8.25 12.89 -3.24
C THR A 80 -8.41 13.07 -1.73
N PRO A 81 -9.64 12.96 -1.19
CA PRO A 81 -9.88 13.20 0.24
C PRO A 81 -9.34 12.08 1.15
N SER A 82 -9.04 10.89 0.61
CA SER A 82 -8.45 9.79 1.39
C SER A 82 -7.80 8.74 0.48
N SER A 83 -7.02 7.82 1.08
CA SER A 83 -6.39 6.69 0.40
C SER A 83 -7.40 5.79 -0.34
N MET A 84 -8.61 5.61 0.20
CA MET A 84 -9.69 4.89 -0.47
C MET A 84 -10.12 5.58 -1.78
N HIS A 85 -10.25 6.90 -1.78
CA HIS A 85 -10.55 7.68 -2.99
C HIS A 85 -9.38 7.68 -3.98
N SER A 86 -8.16 7.57 -3.49
CA SER A 86 -6.98 7.38 -4.33
C SER A 86 -7.03 6.04 -5.07
N LEU A 87 -7.39 4.96 -4.38
CA LEU A 87 -7.61 3.65 -5.00
C LEU A 87 -8.74 3.73 -6.04
N HIS A 88 -9.87 4.38 -5.71
CA HIS A 88 -10.97 4.55 -6.64
C HIS A 88 -10.56 5.31 -7.91
N ALA A 89 -9.69 6.33 -7.80
CA ALA A 89 -9.19 7.06 -8.97
C ALA A 89 -8.36 6.19 -9.93
N MET A 90 -7.80 5.08 -9.42
CA MET A 90 -7.03 4.12 -10.22
C MET A 90 -7.85 2.91 -10.69
N SER A 91 -9.09 2.72 -10.20
CA SER A 91 -9.86 1.47 -10.35
C SER A 91 -10.01 0.99 -11.79
N GLN A 92 -10.23 1.90 -12.75
CA GLN A 92 -10.37 1.56 -14.18
C GLN A 92 -9.12 0.87 -14.75
N TYR A 93 -7.93 1.17 -14.24
CA TYR A 93 -6.66 0.55 -14.68
C TYR A 93 -6.41 -0.81 -14.01
N LEU A 94 -7.12 -1.11 -12.92
CA LEU A 94 -6.89 -2.30 -12.09
C LEU A 94 -7.86 -3.44 -12.41
N ARG A 95 -8.96 -3.17 -13.11
CA ARG A 95 -9.95 -4.18 -13.55
C ARG A 95 -9.33 -5.25 -14.46
N GLY A 96 -9.91 -6.45 -14.47
CA GLY A 96 -9.53 -7.59 -15.31
C GLY A 96 -8.64 -8.60 -14.59
N GLY A 97 -8.77 -8.73 -13.26
CA GLY A 97 -8.08 -9.77 -12.49
C GLY A 97 -7.53 -9.31 -11.14
N LYS A 98 -6.45 -9.92 -10.71
CA LYS A 98 -5.77 -9.59 -9.46
C LYS A 98 -4.84 -8.40 -9.62
N PHE A 99 -4.74 -7.58 -8.58
CA PHE A 99 -3.80 -6.47 -8.48
C PHE A 99 -3.21 -6.36 -7.06
N CYS A 100 -2.08 -5.70 -6.93
CA CYS A 100 -1.49 -5.37 -5.64
C CYS A 100 -1.42 -3.85 -5.47
N LEU A 101 -1.95 -3.36 -4.35
CA LEU A 101 -1.94 -1.97 -3.94
C LEU A 101 -0.99 -1.79 -2.76
N THR A 102 -0.22 -0.69 -2.75
CA THR A 102 0.52 -0.23 -1.57
C THR A 102 0.53 1.29 -1.47
N THR A 103 0.90 1.81 -0.31
CA THR A 103 1.26 3.21 -0.14
C THR A 103 2.74 3.40 -0.47
N VAL A 104 3.13 4.62 -0.88
CA VAL A 104 4.50 4.90 -1.37
C VAL A 104 5.56 4.84 -0.28
N ASP A 105 5.15 4.97 0.97
CA ASP A 105 5.97 5.10 2.17
C ASP A 105 6.23 3.77 2.90
N THR A 106 5.61 2.70 2.44
CA THR A 106 5.77 1.37 3.03
C THR A 106 7.10 0.73 2.62
N VAL A 107 7.95 0.43 3.59
CA VAL A 107 9.26 -0.21 3.41
C VAL A 107 9.23 -1.62 4.00
N PHE A 108 9.58 -2.60 3.18
CA PHE A 108 9.49 -4.03 3.49
C PHE A 108 10.64 -4.82 2.86
N ASP A 109 10.75 -6.09 3.22
CA ASP A 109 11.66 -7.04 2.59
C ASP A 109 11.20 -7.38 1.17
N GLU A 110 12.11 -7.25 0.18
CA GLU A 110 11.78 -7.51 -1.22
C GLU A 110 11.59 -9.01 -1.51
N GLN A 111 12.24 -9.89 -0.75
CA GLN A 111 12.03 -11.33 -0.87
C GLN A 111 10.70 -11.76 -0.24
N ASP A 112 10.33 -11.15 0.91
CA ASP A 112 8.99 -11.35 1.49
C ASP A 112 7.92 -10.90 0.51
N PHE A 113 8.13 -9.76 -0.14
CA PHE A 113 7.21 -9.25 -1.15
C PHE A 113 7.09 -10.19 -2.37
N ALA A 114 8.21 -10.68 -2.89
CA ALA A 114 8.18 -11.62 -4.02
C ALA A 114 7.39 -12.90 -3.67
N ARG A 115 7.65 -13.49 -2.48
CA ARG A 115 6.87 -14.66 -1.99
C ARG A 115 5.38 -14.35 -1.83
N TYR A 116 5.06 -13.17 -1.28
CA TYR A 116 3.69 -12.71 -1.14
C TYR A 116 2.96 -12.63 -2.49
N ILE A 117 3.61 -12.05 -3.50
CA ILE A 117 3.04 -11.93 -4.85
C ILE A 117 2.79 -13.32 -5.46
N GLU A 118 3.75 -14.25 -5.35
CA GLU A 118 3.59 -15.63 -5.82
C GLU A 118 2.41 -16.34 -5.13
N GLN A 119 2.36 -16.25 -3.79
CA GLN A 119 1.26 -16.84 -3.01
C GLN A 119 -0.09 -16.25 -3.37
N PHE A 120 -0.17 -14.91 -3.48
CA PHE A 120 -1.42 -14.26 -3.86
C PHE A 120 -1.87 -14.64 -5.27
N GLN A 121 -0.97 -14.69 -6.24
CA GLN A 121 -1.30 -15.11 -7.60
C GLN A 121 -1.85 -16.54 -7.64
N ALA A 122 -1.28 -17.45 -6.87
CA ALA A 122 -1.68 -18.85 -6.80
C ALA A 122 -2.96 -19.08 -5.95
N SER A 123 -3.30 -18.18 -5.03
CA SER A 123 -4.45 -18.32 -4.14
C SER A 123 -5.78 -18.22 -4.90
N LEU A 124 -6.86 -18.75 -4.31
CA LEU A 124 -8.23 -18.55 -4.78
C LEU A 124 -8.96 -17.43 -4.02
N SER A 125 -8.31 -16.85 -3.00
CA SER A 125 -8.88 -15.80 -2.16
C SER A 125 -9.14 -14.52 -2.96
N HIS A 126 -10.16 -13.77 -2.56
CA HIS A 126 -10.51 -12.48 -3.16
C HIS A 126 -9.52 -11.38 -2.80
N GLY A 127 -8.79 -11.58 -1.68
CA GLY A 127 -7.71 -10.70 -1.28
C GLY A 127 -6.71 -11.38 -0.35
N MET A 128 -5.53 -10.79 -0.26
CA MET A 128 -4.47 -11.15 0.67
C MET A 128 -3.86 -9.86 1.22
N MET A 129 -3.78 -9.73 2.54
CA MET A 129 -3.21 -8.57 3.20
C MET A 129 -1.87 -8.92 3.82
N ALA A 130 -0.83 -8.12 3.55
CA ALA A 130 0.40 -8.21 4.31
C ALA A 130 0.13 -7.77 5.75
N VAL A 131 0.59 -8.57 6.70
CA VAL A 131 0.48 -8.31 8.14
C VAL A 131 1.85 -8.43 8.79
N THR A 132 2.08 -7.70 9.87
CA THR A 132 3.32 -7.78 10.63
C THR A 132 3.06 -7.82 12.13
N GLU A 133 3.96 -8.49 12.87
CA GLU A 133 4.00 -8.44 14.34
C GLU A 133 4.81 -7.23 14.85
N TYR A 134 5.51 -6.52 13.95
CA TYR A 134 6.26 -5.31 14.28
C TYR A 134 5.33 -4.11 14.36
N ILE A 135 5.02 -3.70 15.60
CA ILE A 135 4.09 -2.61 15.89
C ILE A 135 4.92 -1.36 16.24
N ASP A 136 5.06 -0.45 15.27
CA ASP A 136 5.74 0.86 15.41
C ASP A 136 4.88 1.99 14.77
N ASP A 137 3.57 1.81 14.71
CA ASP A 137 2.60 2.80 14.22
C ASP A 137 1.88 3.45 15.40
N GLU A 138 1.66 4.77 15.34
CA GLU A 138 0.89 5.51 16.34
C GLU A 138 -0.59 5.11 16.39
N LYS A 139 -1.15 4.67 15.26
CA LYS A 139 -2.57 4.30 15.13
C LYS A 139 -2.74 3.03 14.30
N PRO A 140 -2.16 1.92 14.76
CA PRO A 140 -2.18 0.68 14.00
C PRO A 140 -3.61 0.20 13.75
N LEU A 141 -3.81 -0.47 12.62
CA LEU A 141 -5.02 -1.23 12.35
C LEU A 141 -4.72 -2.68 12.71
N TYR A 142 -5.27 -3.14 13.83
CA TYR A 142 -5.10 -4.52 14.29
C TYR A 142 -5.91 -5.47 13.42
N ILE A 143 -5.34 -6.64 13.15
CA ILE A 143 -5.96 -7.67 12.32
C ILE A 143 -6.16 -8.93 13.15
N GLN A 144 -7.41 -9.41 13.18
CA GLN A 144 -7.73 -10.72 13.73
C GLN A 144 -7.81 -11.74 12.60
N VAL A 145 -7.25 -12.92 12.86
CA VAL A 145 -7.25 -14.05 11.92
C VAL A 145 -7.72 -15.30 12.64
N ASP A 146 -8.29 -16.23 11.89
CA ASP A 146 -8.55 -17.59 12.36
C ASP A 146 -7.29 -18.50 12.22
N ASP A 147 -7.44 -19.77 12.59
CA ASP A 147 -6.35 -20.76 12.55
C ASP A 147 -5.83 -21.06 11.13
N THR A 148 -6.57 -20.65 10.11
CA THR A 148 -6.23 -20.80 8.68
C THR A 148 -5.77 -19.50 8.03
N MET A 149 -5.49 -18.49 8.84
CA MET A 149 -5.05 -17.14 8.41
C MET A 149 -6.10 -16.36 7.60
N HIS A 150 -7.40 -16.72 7.66
CA HIS A 150 -8.45 -15.85 7.14
C HIS A 150 -8.68 -14.69 8.08
N ILE A 151 -8.80 -13.50 7.53
CA ILE A 151 -9.03 -12.28 8.32
C ILE A 151 -10.49 -12.25 8.75
N THR A 152 -10.71 -12.21 10.06
CA THR A 152 -12.04 -12.19 10.69
C THR A 152 -12.47 -10.78 11.10
N ASP A 153 -11.51 -9.89 11.41
CA ASP A 153 -11.83 -8.51 11.80
C ASP A 153 -10.65 -7.54 11.63
N PHE A 154 -10.99 -6.24 11.53
CA PHE A 154 -10.06 -5.10 11.50
C PHE A 154 -10.43 -4.14 12.66
N LEU A 155 -9.56 -4.02 13.65
CA LEU A 155 -9.83 -3.30 14.90
C LEU A 155 -9.01 -2.01 15.01
N ASP A 156 -9.64 -0.93 15.47
CA ASP A 156 -8.95 0.33 15.78
C ASP A 156 -8.28 0.30 17.18
N MET A 157 -8.67 -0.65 18.02
CA MET A 157 -8.13 -0.84 19.37
C MET A 157 -7.47 -2.21 19.48
N PRO A 158 -6.38 -2.33 20.27
CA PRO A 158 -5.71 -3.62 20.41
C PRO A 158 -6.64 -4.65 21.06
N PRO A 159 -6.74 -5.87 20.50
CA PRO A 159 -7.39 -7.00 21.16
C PRO A 159 -6.60 -7.42 22.42
N LYS A 160 -7.15 -8.34 23.23
CA LYS A 160 -6.46 -8.82 24.46
C LYS A 160 -5.04 -9.34 24.19
N GLN A 161 -4.82 -9.95 23.04
CA GLN A 161 -3.52 -10.45 22.58
C GLN A 161 -3.31 -9.97 21.12
N PRO A 162 -2.79 -8.74 20.95
CA PRO A 162 -2.52 -8.22 19.61
C PRO A 162 -1.34 -9.00 19.00
N LYS A 163 -1.56 -9.55 17.83
CA LYS A 163 -0.50 -10.28 17.11
C LYS A 163 -0.12 -9.56 15.83
N TYR A 164 -1.11 -9.17 15.04
CA TYR A 164 -0.88 -8.59 13.73
C TYR A 164 -1.47 -7.20 13.59
N ILE A 165 -0.74 -6.36 12.85
CA ILE A 165 -1.25 -5.10 12.30
C ILE A 165 -1.17 -5.12 10.77
N SER A 166 -1.96 -4.25 10.13
CA SER A 166 -1.92 -4.06 8.67
C SER A 166 -0.57 -3.51 8.22
N GLY A 167 0.04 -4.17 7.25
CA GLY A 167 1.33 -3.77 6.69
C GLY A 167 1.24 -2.87 5.46
N GLY A 168 0.08 -2.30 5.11
CA GLY A 168 -0.04 -1.35 4.00
C GLY A 168 0.07 -1.95 2.60
N ILE A 169 0.10 -3.28 2.45
CA ILE A 169 0.17 -3.98 1.17
C ILE A 169 -1.08 -4.85 1.01
N TYR A 170 -1.79 -4.68 -0.09
CA TYR A 170 -3.10 -5.27 -0.33
C TYR A 170 -3.13 -5.96 -1.69
N GLY A 171 -3.12 -7.29 -1.72
CA GLY A 171 -3.49 -8.08 -2.89
C GLY A 171 -5.01 -8.16 -2.99
N LEU A 172 -5.59 -7.77 -4.09
CA LEU A 172 -7.05 -7.67 -4.26
C LEU A 172 -7.46 -8.16 -5.64
N SER A 173 -8.70 -8.61 -5.76
CA SER A 173 -9.33 -9.00 -7.03
C SER A 173 -10.38 -7.96 -7.48
N ASP A 174 -10.91 -8.13 -8.69
CA ASP A 174 -11.97 -7.28 -9.23
C ASP A 174 -13.17 -7.11 -8.30
N LYS A 175 -13.55 -8.18 -7.56
CA LYS A 175 -14.65 -8.10 -6.60
C LYS A 175 -14.43 -7.06 -5.50
N ALA A 176 -13.17 -6.83 -5.14
CA ALA A 176 -12.85 -5.78 -4.18
C ALA A 176 -13.11 -4.38 -4.75
N LEU A 177 -12.96 -4.20 -6.07
CA LEU A 177 -13.29 -2.92 -6.73
C LEU A 177 -14.81 -2.67 -6.77
N ASP A 178 -15.61 -3.71 -6.82
CA ASP A 178 -17.08 -3.57 -6.74
C ASP A 178 -17.50 -3.09 -5.35
N VAL A 179 -16.92 -3.67 -4.29
CA VAL A 179 -17.10 -3.20 -2.90
C VAL A 179 -16.59 -1.77 -2.72
N LEU A 180 -15.47 -1.41 -3.39
CA LEU A 180 -14.96 -0.04 -3.35
C LEU A 180 -15.98 0.96 -3.93
N GLU A 181 -16.61 0.65 -5.04
CA GLU A 181 -17.64 1.51 -5.64
C GLU A 181 -18.83 1.68 -4.71
N GLU A 182 -19.28 0.62 -4.03
CA GLU A 182 -20.33 0.69 -3.01
C GLU A 182 -19.93 1.59 -1.84
N CYS A 183 -18.70 1.48 -1.35
CA CYS A 183 -18.17 2.34 -0.29
C CYS A 183 -18.16 3.82 -0.71
N ILE A 184 -17.75 4.11 -1.93
CA ILE A 184 -17.76 5.49 -2.47
C ILE A 184 -19.19 6.02 -2.60
N ALA A 185 -20.11 5.22 -3.14
CA ALA A 185 -21.53 5.59 -3.25
C ALA A 185 -22.17 5.85 -1.88
N ALA A 186 -21.77 5.09 -0.85
CA ALA A 186 -22.17 5.28 0.55
C ALA A 186 -21.43 6.41 1.27
N GLN A 187 -20.62 7.21 0.56
CA GLN A 187 -19.82 8.31 1.11
C GLN A 187 -18.86 7.90 2.23
N GLN A 188 -18.43 6.66 2.26
CA GLN A 188 -17.38 6.22 3.16
C GLN A 188 -16.04 6.82 2.78
N SER A 189 -15.12 6.86 3.74
CA SER A 189 -13.74 7.31 3.54
C SER A 189 -12.77 6.48 4.39
N ARG A 190 -11.46 6.61 4.13
CA ARG A 190 -10.36 5.90 4.77
C ARG A 190 -10.26 4.42 4.35
N MET A 191 -9.03 3.98 4.13
CA MET A 191 -8.73 2.60 3.70
C MET A 191 -9.23 1.56 4.71
N ARG A 192 -9.12 1.80 6.02
CA ARG A 192 -9.58 0.87 7.05
C ARG A 192 -11.08 0.56 7.00
N ASN A 193 -11.91 1.52 6.56
CA ASN A 193 -13.35 1.28 6.38
C ASN A 193 -13.61 0.40 5.15
N PHE A 194 -12.87 0.64 4.07
CA PHE A 194 -12.92 -0.23 2.90
C PHE A 194 -12.50 -1.67 3.25
N GLN A 195 -11.41 -1.85 4.02
CA GLN A 195 -10.98 -3.18 4.47
C GLN A 195 -12.09 -3.91 5.27
N ARG A 196 -12.76 -3.22 6.18
CA ARG A 196 -13.93 -3.77 6.91
C ARG A 196 -15.07 -4.14 5.96
N SER A 197 -15.33 -3.29 4.97
CA SER A 197 -16.39 -3.54 3.98
C SER A 197 -16.10 -4.77 3.12
N LEU A 198 -14.84 -5.10 2.84
CA LEU A 198 -14.49 -6.35 2.12
C LEU A 198 -15.04 -7.57 2.86
N ILE A 199 -14.78 -7.66 4.18
CA ILE A 199 -15.27 -8.78 5.01
C ILE A 199 -16.79 -8.73 5.15
N ALA A 200 -17.35 -7.55 5.41
CA ALA A 200 -18.79 -7.37 5.56
C ALA A 200 -19.58 -7.79 4.30
N ASN A 201 -18.98 -7.67 3.12
CA ASN A 201 -19.51 -8.15 1.85
C ASN A 201 -19.17 -9.62 1.54
N GLY A 202 -18.64 -10.35 2.53
CA GLY A 202 -18.36 -11.78 2.41
C GLY A 202 -17.19 -12.15 1.49
N LEU A 203 -16.26 -11.21 1.25
CA LEU A 203 -15.06 -11.53 0.51
C LEU A 203 -14.10 -12.36 1.38
N ASP A 204 -13.58 -13.42 0.80
CA ASP A 204 -12.53 -14.24 1.42
C ASP A 204 -11.19 -13.49 1.34
N ILE A 205 -10.71 -13.03 2.50
CA ILE A 205 -9.48 -12.26 2.65
C ILE A 205 -8.53 -12.99 3.59
N THR A 206 -7.33 -13.27 3.14
CA THR A 206 -6.29 -13.95 3.93
C THR A 206 -5.20 -12.99 4.39
N ALA A 207 -4.53 -13.32 5.48
CA ALA A 207 -3.37 -12.60 5.97
C ALA A 207 -2.08 -13.33 5.57
N CYS A 208 -1.09 -12.58 5.11
CA CYS A 208 0.25 -13.09 4.82
C CYS A 208 1.27 -12.39 5.74
N PRO A 209 1.90 -13.11 6.67
CA PRO A 209 2.89 -12.52 7.56
C PRO A 209 4.16 -12.09 6.82
N PHE A 210 4.54 -10.85 7.08
CA PHE A 210 5.85 -10.30 6.77
C PHE A 210 6.68 -10.20 8.05
N GLY A 211 7.98 -10.15 7.92
CA GLY A 211 8.85 -9.84 9.04
C GLY A 211 8.62 -8.42 9.54
N LYS A 212 9.48 -7.50 9.17
CA LYS A 212 9.36 -6.09 9.51
C LYS A 212 8.78 -5.28 8.35
N ILE A 213 7.76 -4.46 8.65
CA ILE A 213 7.25 -3.43 7.74
C ILE A 213 7.37 -2.09 8.47
N ILE A 214 7.88 -1.06 7.78
CA ILE A 214 8.06 0.29 8.32
C ILE A 214 7.33 1.26 7.40
N ASP A 215 6.46 2.08 7.97
CA ASP A 215 5.89 3.22 7.27
C ASP A 215 6.71 4.48 7.60
N ILE A 216 7.14 5.20 6.57
CA ILE A 216 7.92 6.44 6.73
C ILE A 216 6.97 7.61 6.95
N ASP A 217 6.60 7.86 8.20
CA ASP A 217 5.74 8.98 8.59
C ASP A 217 6.53 10.13 9.26
N HIS A 218 7.65 9.82 9.90
CA HIS A 218 8.52 10.75 10.62
C HIS A 218 9.96 10.71 10.09
N ALA A 219 10.74 11.75 10.37
CA ALA A 219 12.15 11.83 9.96
C ALA A 219 13.00 10.69 10.55
N GLU A 220 12.68 10.22 11.75
CA GLU A 220 13.37 9.09 12.38
C GLU A 220 13.09 7.75 11.67
N ASP A 221 11.91 7.60 11.04
CA ASP A 221 11.56 6.37 10.31
C ASP A 221 12.43 6.17 9.08
N ILE A 222 12.91 7.26 8.45
CA ILE A 222 13.87 7.20 7.35
C ILE A 222 15.13 6.46 7.81
N LYS A 223 15.68 6.83 8.97
CA LYS A 223 16.89 6.19 9.52
C LYS A 223 16.63 4.72 9.89
N LYS A 224 15.47 4.43 10.50
CA LYS A 224 15.07 3.05 10.82
C LYS A 224 14.96 2.20 9.55
N ALA A 225 14.35 2.77 8.50
CA ALA A 225 14.18 2.09 7.21
C ALA A 225 15.52 1.90 6.48
N GLU A 226 16.42 2.88 6.49
CA GLU A 226 17.76 2.76 5.90
C GLU A 226 18.56 1.63 6.58
N LEU A 227 18.59 1.60 7.91
CA LEU A 227 19.23 0.52 8.68
C LEU A 227 18.62 -0.84 8.36
N PHE A 228 17.29 -0.90 8.19
CA PHE A 228 16.59 -2.13 7.85
C PHE A 228 16.96 -2.64 6.45
N VAL A 229 17.11 -1.74 5.46
CA VAL A 229 17.46 -2.11 4.08
C VAL A 229 18.94 -2.46 3.93
N THR A 230 19.85 -1.82 4.70
CA THR A 230 21.31 -2.02 4.56
C THR A 230 21.89 -3.18 5.36
N ASN A 231 21.21 -3.64 6.42
CA ASN A 231 21.68 -4.72 7.30
C ASN A 231 21.23 -6.12 6.83
N ARG A 232 21.15 -6.33 5.51
CA ARG A 232 20.72 -7.60 4.88
C ARG A 232 21.83 -8.24 4.09
#